data_fcf44673be4bb7cdebd334e56fcb0f23
#
_entry.id   fcf44673be4bb7cdebd334e56fcb0f23
#
_cell.length_a   1.000
_cell.length_b   1.000
_cell.length_c   1.000
_cell.angle_alpha   90.00
_cell.angle_beta   90.00
_cell.angle_gamma   90.00
#
_symmetry.space_group_name_H-M   'P 1'
#
loop_
_entity.id
_entity.type
_entity.pdbx_description
1 polymer ?
#
loop_
_entity_poly.entity_id
_entity_poly.type
_entity_poly.pdbx_seq_one_letter_code
_entity_poly.pdbx_strand_id
1 'polypeptide(L)'
;KNLDKIKDDLKFQFKTKKVWVASSTHRNEEIFCAEAHITLKKQNKNLITVIIPRHIHRVKEIINNIKNLNLNVVTHSSKRKNLKDVDIYIVDTFGETKKFHKISSSVFLGGSIVERGGQNPLEAARYGARILHGPNTDNFKDIYKLLKSLKVSKKIKTPNELASLIIFKKNKNIGVKIKKIGEKILKKTIKELDNLINNEFKKT
;
A
#
# COMPACT_ATOMS: atom_id res chain seq x y z
N LYS A 1 5.07 -23.53 4.12
CA LYS A 1 6.43 -23.00 3.89
C LYS A 1 6.43 -21.53 4.30
N ASN A 2 7.29 -21.20 5.28
CA ASN A 2 7.38 -19.90 5.96
C ASN A 2 7.77 -18.75 5.01
N LEU A 3 6.79 -18.09 4.40
CA LEU A 3 6.96 -16.85 3.61
C LEU A 3 6.89 -15.57 4.47
N ASP A 4 6.87 -15.70 5.80
CA ASP A 4 6.54 -14.60 6.70
C ASP A 4 7.73 -13.92 7.41
N LYS A 5 8.95 -14.36 7.16
CA LYS A 5 10.13 -13.69 7.74
C LYS A 5 10.63 -12.61 6.79
N ILE A 6 10.15 -11.34 7.00
CA ILE A 6 11.04 -10.20 6.74
C ILE A 6 12.34 -10.58 7.45
N LYS A 7 13.48 -10.59 6.75
CA LYS A 7 14.77 -10.79 7.43
C LYS A 7 14.75 -9.86 8.64
N ASP A 8 14.98 -10.41 9.83
CA ASP A 8 14.77 -9.70 11.11
C ASP A 8 15.45 -8.33 11.16
N ASP A 9 16.54 -8.15 10.40
CA ASP A 9 17.25 -6.87 10.24
C ASP A 9 16.38 -5.73 9.69
N LEU A 10 15.55 -5.96 8.65
CA LEU A 10 14.70 -4.91 8.09
C LEU A 10 13.57 -4.53 9.04
N LYS A 11 12.94 -5.51 9.68
CA LYS A 11 11.91 -5.25 10.70
C LYS A 11 12.45 -4.43 11.86
N PHE A 12 13.68 -4.71 12.28
CA PHE A 12 14.37 -3.95 13.32
C PHE A 12 14.70 -2.53 12.84
N GLN A 13 15.22 -2.37 11.64
CA GLN A 13 15.59 -1.05 11.08
C GLN A 13 14.36 -0.15 10.88
N PHE A 14 13.23 -0.70 10.41
CA PHE A 14 11.98 0.05 10.27
C PHE A 14 11.27 0.30 11.59
N LYS A 15 11.57 -0.45 12.67
CA LYS A 15 10.90 -0.32 13.96
C LYS A 15 11.05 1.07 14.58
N THR A 16 12.19 1.73 14.35
CA THR A 16 12.49 3.08 14.87
C THR A 16 12.03 4.19 13.93
N LYS A 17 11.47 3.87 12.77
CA LYS A 17 11.08 4.81 11.74
C LYS A 17 9.56 4.98 11.68
N LYS A 18 9.11 6.18 11.34
CA LYS A 18 7.75 6.42 10.88
C LYS A 18 7.66 6.02 9.42
N VAL A 19 6.88 4.97 9.13
CA VAL A 19 6.80 4.37 7.79
C VAL A 19 5.39 4.49 7.24
N TRP A 20 5.29 4.94 6.01
CA TRP A 20 4.11 4.78 5.18
C TRP A 20 4.51 4.25 3.81
N VAL A 21 3.56 3.69 3.07
CA VAL A 21 3.81 2.96 1.82
C VAL A 21 3.02 3.56 0.68
N ALA A 22 3.68 3.80 -0.45
CA ALA A 22 3.06 4.03 -1.75
C ALA A 22 3.18 2.73 -2.55
N SER A 23 2.06 2.05 -2.78
CA SER A 23 2.03 0.70 -3.35
C SER A 23 1.47 0.70 -4.75
N SER A 24 2.12 -0.05 -5.65
CA SER A 24 1.74 -0.19 -7.06
C SER A 24 1.66 1.14 -7.80
N THR A 25 2.65 2.00 -7.58
CA THR A 25 2.71 3.34 -8.19
C THR A 25 2.99 3.29 -9.69
N HIS A 26 2.40 4.22 -10.41
CA HIS A 26 2.60 4.46 -11.83
C HIS A 26 3.37 5.76 -12.08
N ARG A 27 3.73 6.03 -13.34
CA ARG A 27 4.44 7.25 -13.74
C ARG A 27 3.76 8.50 -13.16
N ASN A 28 4.55 9.42 -12.62
CA ASN A 28 4.19 10.65 -11.89
C ASN A 28 3.66 10.44 -10.47
N GLU A 29 3.15 9.27 -10.09
CA GLU A 29 2.70 9.02 -8.73
C GLU A 29 3.87 8.88 -7.74
N GLU A 30 5.04 8.46 -8.22
CA GLU A 30 6.25 8.39 -7.40
C GLU A 30 6.71 9.79 -6.96
N ILE A 31 6.70 10.77 -7.88
CA ILE A 31 7.02 12.18 -7.57
C ILE A 31 5.95 12.77 -6.66
N PHE A 32 4.67 12.55 -6.94
CA PHE A 32 3.57 12.94 -6.07
C PHE A 32 3.76 12.46 -4.62
N CYS A 33 4.20 11.22 -4.44
CA CYS A 33 4.50 10.64 -3.13
C CYS A 33 5.78 11.23 -2.50
N ALA A 34 6.79 11.56 -3.30
CA ALA A 34 8.01 12.20 -2.83
C ALA A 34 7.76 13.64 -2.34
N GLU A 35 6.91 14.40 -3.02
CA GLU A 35 6.47 15.73 -2.57
C GLU A 35 5.69 15.67 -1.25
N ALA A 36 4.81 14.66 -1.10
CA ALA A 36 4.13 14.40 0.17
C ALA A 36 5.14 14.04 1.29
N HIS A 37 6.20 13.26 0.97
CA HIS A 37 7.29 12.98 1.90
C HIS A 37 7.98 14.27 2.38
N ILE A 38 8.33 15.18 1.47
CA ILE A 38 8.99 16.46 1.82
C ILE A 38 8.13 17.25 2.81
N THR A 39 6.82 17.33 2.56
CA THR A 39 5.88 17.99 3.46
C THR A 39 5.84 17.32 4.84
N LEU A 40 5.76 16.00 4.89
CA LEU A 40 5.72 15.22 6.14
C LEU A 40 7.01 15.28 6.92
N LYS A 41 8.16 15.30 6.25
CA LYS A 41 9.49 15.30 6.88
C LYS A 41 9.75 16.54 7.74
N LYS A 42 9.13 17.66 7.41
CA LYS A 42 9.20 18.91 8.22
C LYS A 42 8.80 18.68 9.68
N GLN A 43 7.86 17.77 9.92
CA GLN A 43 7.34 17.45 11.26
C GLN A 43 7.79 16.08 11.78
N ASN A 44 8.47 15.26 10.96
CA ASN A 44 8.78 13.86 11.27
C ASN A 44 10.22 13.51 10.84
N LYS A 45 11.22 13.85 11.65
CA LYS A 45 12.65 13.64 11.34
C LYS A 45 13.00 12.18 10.99
N ASN A 46 12.33 11.20 11.61
CA ASN A 46 12.57 9.76 11.39
C ASN A 46 11.61 9.13 10.38
N LEU A 47 11.21 9.88 9.35
CA LEU A 47 10.28 9.43 8.32
C LEU A 47 10.99 8.66 7.22
N ILE A 48 10.39 7.55 6.78
CA ILE A 48 10.72 6.87 5.52
C ILE A 48 9.42 6.65 4.74
N THR A 49 9.47 6.98 3.45
CA THR A 49 8.46 6.58 2.48
C THR A 49 8.94 5.36 1.72
N VAL A 50 8.17 4.28 1.78
CA VAL A 50 8.42 3.09 0.95
C VAL A 50 7.61 3.20 -0.33
N ILE A 51 8.27 3.15 -1.47
CA ILE A 51 7.64 3.13 -2.80
C ILE A 51 7.80 1.75 -3.40
N ILE A 52 6.67 1.14 -3.78
CA ILE A 52 6.60 -0.15 -4.47
C ILE A 52 6.04 0.13 -5.88
N PRO A 53 6.88 0.30 -6.89
CA PRO A 53 6.44 0.58 -8.25
C PRO A 53 5.64 -0.60 -8.82
N ARG A 54 4.62 -0.31 -9.62
CA ARG A 54 3.90 -1.34 -10.39
C ARG A 54 4.83 -2.07 -11.38
N HIS A 55 5.80 -1.34 -11.92
CA HIS A 55 6.73 -1.81 -12.94
C HIS A 55 8.18 -1.58 -12.48
N ILE A 56 8.85 -2.64 -12.05
CA ILE A 56 10.21 -2.56 -11.49
C ILE A 56 11.28 -2.13 -12.51
N HIS A 57 11.06 -2.35 -13.81
CA HIS A 57 11.98 -1.87 -14.85
C HIS A 57 12.15 -0.34 -14.88
N ARG A 58 11.20 0.41 -14.30
CA ARG A 58 11.25 1.87 -14.18
C ARG A 58 12.08 2.39 -13.01
N VAL A 59 12.61 1.51 -12.18
CA VAL A 59 13.28 1.92 -10.92
C VAL A 59 14.42 2.91 -11.16
N LYS A 60 15.22 2.76 -12.22
CA LYS A 60 16.29 3.72 -12.55
C LYS A 60 15.74 5.12 -12.83
N GLU A 61 14.68 5.23 -13.64
CA GLU A 61 13.96 6.48 -13.92
C GLU A 61 13.44 7.11 -12.63
N ILE A 62 12.78 6.32 -11.79
CA ILE A 62 12.19 6.75 -10.52
C ILE A 62 13.27 7.31 -9.57
N ILE A 63 14.40 6.62 -9.43
CA ILE A 63 15.53 7.08 -8.59
C ILE A 63 16.03 8.45 -9.07
N ASN A 64 16.26 8.62 -10.38
CA ASN A 64 16.75 9.86 -10.92
C ASN A 64 15.78 11.02 -10.66
N ASN A 65 14.49 10.80 -10.90
CA ASN A 65 13.46 11.80 -10.67
C ASN A 65 13.37 12.21 -9.19
N ILE A 66 13.46 11.26 -8.27
CA ILE A 66 13.38 11.53 -6.82
C ILE A 66 14.65 12.22 -6.32
N LYS A 67 15.84 11.85 -6.83
CA LYS A 67 17.10 12.52 -6.49
C LYS A 67 17.12 14.00 -6.89
N ASN A 68 16.45 14.37 -7.97
CA ASN A 68 16.30 15.79 -8.37
C ASN A 68 15.51 16.63 -7.32
N LEU A 69 14.82 15.98 -6.39
CA LEU A 69 14.17 16.61 -5.24
C LEU A 69 15.09 16.67 -3.99
N ASN A 70 16.38 16.37 -4.14
CA ASN A 70 17.37 16.31 -3.04
C ASN A 70 16.99 15.30 -1.94
N LEU A 71 16.36 14.18 -2.30
CA LEU A 71 15.99 13.10 -1.39
C LEU A 71 16.98 11.93 -1.49
N ASN A 72 17.34 11.36 -0.35
CA ASN A 72 18.20 10.18 -0.26
C ASN A 72 17.40 8.91 -0.55
N VAL A 73 17.74 8.23 -1.62
CA VAL A 73 17.04 7.04 -2.13
C VAL A 73 17.90 5.79 -1.94
N VAL A 74 17.30 4.70 -1.49
CA VAL A 74 17.89 3.36 -1.52
C VAL A 74 16.90 2.36 -2.12
N THR A 75 17.43 1.26 -2.69
CA THR A 75 16.64 0.15 -3.20
C THR A 75 16.64 -1.03 -2.24
N HIS A 76 15.60 -1.84 -2.27
CA HIS A 76 15.49 -3.06 -1.48
C HIS A 76 16.58 -4.08 -1.84
N SER A 77 16.90 -4.21 -3.13
CA SER A 77 17.94 -5.10 -3.64
C SER A 77 19.37 -4.72 -3.20
N SER A 78 19.62 -3.44 -2.87
CA SER A 78 20.93 -2.96 -2.40
C SER A 78 21.33 -3.54 -1.04
N LYS A 79 20.41 -4.18 -0.31
CA LYS A 79 20.59 -4.79 1.02
C LYS A 79 21.24 -3.84 2.04
N ARG A 80 21.07 -2.53 1.87
CA ARG A 80 21.62 -1.53 2.79
C ARG A 80 21.07 -1.74 4.20
N LYS A 81 21.94 -1.98 5.16
CA LYS A 81 21.54 -2.26 6.56
C LYS A 81 21.18 -1.01 7.35
N ASN A 82 21.83 0.13 7.08
CA ASN A 82 21.59 1.36 7.81
C ASN A 82 20.65 2.30 7.02
N LEU A 83 19.51 2.64 7.60
CA LEU A 83 18.50 3.53 7.02
C LEU A 83 18.47 4.92 7.70
N LYS A 84 19.56 5.33 8.39
CA LYS A 84 19.57 6.57 9.20
C LYS A 84 19.21 7.80 8.36
N ASP A 85 19.82 7.96 7.19
CA ASP A 85 19.66 9.14 6.34
C ASP A 85 18.84 8.86 5.07
N VAL A 86 18.02 7.81 5.09
CA VAL A 86 17.19 7.42 3.97
C VAL A 86 15.84 8.12 4.04
N ASP A 87 15.44 8.75 2.94
CA ASP A 87 14.13 9.38 2.76
C ASP A 87 13.16 8.43 2.07
N ILE A 88 13.59 7.91 0.93
CA ILE A 88 12.77 7.05 0.07
C ILE A 88 13.42 5.67 -0.03
N TYR A 89 12.62 4.65 0.25
CA TYR A 89 13.00 3.25 0.11
C TYR A 89 12.20 2.62 -1.03
N ILE A 90 12.86 2.26 -2.13
CA ILE A 90 12.21 1.69 -3.31
C ILE A 90 12.29 0.17 -3.25
N VAL A 91 11.14 -0.49 -3.37
CA VAL A 91 11.05 -1.95 -3.47
C VAL A 91 11.12 -2.35 -4.93
N ASP A 92 12.30 -2.78 -5.35
CA ASP A 92 12.66 -3.15 -6.72
C ASP A 92 12.65 -4.67 -6.95
N THR A 93 11.95 -5.42 -6.08
CA THR A 93 11.83 -6.88 -6.14
C THR A 93 10.37 -7.32 -6.05
N PHE A 94 10.02 -8.45 -6.69
CA PHE A 94 8.67 -9.00 -6.63
C PHE A 94 8.36 -9.70 -5.31
N GLY A 95 7.06 -9.80 -4.97
CA GLY A 95 6.58 -10.61 -3.84
C GLY A 95 6.67 -9.94 -2.46
N GLU A 96 7.23 -8.74 -2.36
CA GLU A 96 7.53 -8.08 -1.09
C GLU A 96 6.37 -7.23 -0.53
N THR A 97 5.37 -6.90 -1.34
CA THR A 97 4.29 -5.94 -1.03
C THR A 97 3.61 -6.22 0.32
N LYS A 98 3.27 -7.48 0.60
CA LYS A 98 2.62 -7.88 1.86
C LYS A 98 3.43 -7.53 3.11
N LYS A 99 4.76 -7.69 3.02
CA LYS A 99 5.67 -7.39 4.14
C LYS A 99 5.61 -5.91 4.51
N PHE A 100 5.62 -5.03 3.49
CA PHE A 100 5.54 -3.59 3.70
C PHE A 100 4.15 -3.13 4.14
N HIS A 101 3.07 -3.73 3.63
CA HIS A 101 1.72 -3.48 4.17
C HIS A 101 1.59 -3.88 5.64
N LYS A 102 2.26 -4.97 6.07
CA LYS A 102 2.26 -5.39 7.49
C LYS A 102 2.91 -4.37 8.42
N ILE A 103 3.91 -3.62 7.99
CA ILE A 103 4.61 -2.64 8.85
C ILE A 103 4.03 -1.23 8.76
N SER A 104 3.27 -0.90 7.71
CA SER A 104 2.74 0.44 7.46
C SER A 104 1.39 0.68 8.14
N SER A 105 1.17 1.92 8.59
CA SER A 105 -0.13 2.37 9.13
C SER A 105 -0.96 3.13 8.10
N SER A 106 -0.33 3.63 7.03
CA SER A 106 -0.97 4.28 5.89
C SER A 106 -0.41 3.75 4.59
N VAL A 107 -1.29 3.45 3.64
CA VAL A 107 -0.92 2.97 2.30
C VAL A 107 -1.63 3.82 1.26
N PHE A 108 -0.86 4.49 0.41
CA PHE A 108 -1.34 5.06 -0.83
C PHE A 108 -1.36 3.97 -1.91
N LEU A 109 -2.45 3.86 -2.63
CA LEU A 109 -2.59 2.90 -3.73
C LEU A 109 -2.53 3.61 -5.08
N GLY A 110 -1.53 3.26 -5.85
CA GLY A 110 -1.26 3.82 -7.17
C GLY A 110 -2.27 3.40 -8.23
N GLY A 111 -2.07 3.92 -9.45
CA GLY A 111 -3.03 3.82 -10.55
C GLY A 111 -4.33 4.57 -10.27
N SER A 112 -4.31 5.43 -9.27
CA SER A 112 -5.50 6.12 -8.77
C SER A 112 -5.46 7.65 -8.96
N ILE A 113 -4.26 8.26 -9.02
CA ILE A 113 -4.08 9.64 -9.49
C ILE A 113 -4.09 9.66 -11.01
N VAL A 114 -3.38 8.72 -11.64
CA VAL A 114 -3.45 8.49 -13.08
C VAL A 114 -4.65 7.62 -13.44
N GLU A 115 -5.13 7.69 -14.68
CA GLU A 115 -6.32 6.99 -15.17
C GLU A 115 -6.02 5.50 -15.45
N ARG A 116 -5.82 4.71 -14.37
CA ARG A 116 -5.60 3.25 -14.42
C ARG A 116 -6.64 2.46 -13.64
N GLY A 117 -7.68 3.14 -13.13
CA GLY A 117 -8.79 2.50 -12.42
C GLY A 117 -8.45 2.00 -11.00
N GLY A 118 -7.28 2.37 -10.46
CA GLY A 118 -6.85 2.03 -9.10
C GLY A 118 -6.38 0.58 -8.93
N GLN A 119 -5.98 0.25 -7.71
CA GLN A 119 -5.52 -1.08 -7.29
C GLN A 119 -6.38 -1.62 -6.16
N ASN A 120 -6.35 -2.95 -5.95
CA ASN A 120 -7.13 -3.61 -4.91
C ASN A 120 -6.71 -3.16 -3.49
N PRO A 121 -7.58 -2.49 -2.72
CA PRO A 121 -7.22 -1.96 -1.41
C PRO A 121 -7.34 -2.97 -0.27
N LEU A 122 -7.94 -4.15 -0.49
CA LEU A 122 -8.27 -5.09 0.58
C LEU A 122 -7.04 -5.64 1.28
N GLU A 123 -5.97 -5.89 0.55
CA GLU A 123 -4.76 -6.47 1.14
C GLU A 123 -4.18 -5.56 2.23
N ALA A 124 -3.97 -4.28 1.92
CA ALA A 124 -3.46 -3.31 2.89
C ALA A 124 -4.45 -3.04 4.03
N ALA A 125 -5.74 -2.95 3.71
CA ALA A 125 -6.81 -2.70 4.68
C ALA A 125 -6.95 -3.83 5.72
N ARG A 126 -6.72 -5.10 5.33
CA ARG A 126 -6.72 -6.26 6.25
C ARG A 126 -5.62 -6.16 7.32
N TYR A 127 -4.54 -5.43 7.07
CA TYR A 127 -3.51 -5.16 8.06
C TYR A 127 -3.81 -3.96 8.95
N GLY A 128 -4.99 -3.34 8.82
CA GLY A 128 -5.42 -2.19 9.61
C GLY A 128 -4.80 -0.87 9.16
N ALA A 129 -4.27 -0.81 7.95
CA ALA A 129 -3.75 0.42 7.37
C ALA A 129 -4.89 1.33 6.90
N ARG A 130 -4.69 2.65 7.03
CA ARG A 130 -5.49 3.64 6.33
C ARG A 130 -5.15 3.59 4.84
N ILE A 131 -6.18 3.56 4.00
CA ILE A 131 -6.04 3.55 2.55
C ILE A 131 -6.20 4.97 2.01
N LEU A 132 -5.21 5.42 1.24
CA LEU A 132 -5.21 6.71 0.55
C LEU A 132 -5.19 6.43 -0.96
N HIS A 133 -6.00 7.16 -1.71
CA HIS A 133 -6.14 6.94 -3.14
C HIS A 133 -6.56 8.20 -3.88
N GLY A 134 -6.23 8.30 -5.15
CA GLY A 134 -6.72 9.33 -6.05
C GLY A 134 -8.19 9.16 -6.45
N PRO A 135 -8.67 9.97 -7.42
CA PRO A 135 -10.05 9.91 -7.88
C PRO A 135 -10.39 8.63 -8.68
N ASN A 136 -9.41 8.04 -9.37
CA ASN A 136 -9.61 6.97 -10.34
C ASN A 136 -9.55 5.60 -9.65
N THR A 137 -10.70 5.01 -9.35
CA THR A 137 -10.80 3.72 -8.61
C THR A 137 -11.87 2.80 -9.19
N ASP A 138 -12.18 2.94 -10.47
CA ASP A 138 -13.33 2.32 -11.12
C ASP A 138 -13.27 0.79 -11.14
N ASN A 139 -12.07 0.21 -11.24
CA ASN A 139 -11.87 -1.24 -11.19
C ASN A 139 -12.29 -1.87 -9.83
N PHE A 140 -12.37 -1.05 -8.77
CA PHE A 140 -12.65 -1.51 -7.39
C PHE A 140 -13.69 -0.64 -6.69
N LYS A 141 -14.60 0.00 -7.44
CA LYS A 141 -15.57 0.99 -6.97
C LYS A 141 -16.34 0.56 -5.72
N ASP A 142 -16.87 -0.66 -5.71
CA ASP A 142 -17.69 -1.13 -4.58
C ASP A 142 -16.84 -1.41 -3.34
N ILE A 143 -15.60 -1.88 -3.53
CA ILE A 143 -14.67 -2.08 -2.43
C ILE A 143 -14.29 -0.74 -1.80
N TYR A 144 -14.01 0.29 -2.61
CA TYR A 144 -13.71 1.62 -2.10
C TYR A 144 -14.92 2.26 -1.40
N LYS A 145 -16.17 2.03 -1.89
CA LYS A 145 -17.39 2.44 -1.18
C LYS A 145 -17.49 1.80 0.20
N LEU A 146 -17.25 0.49 0.29
CA LEU A 146 -17.23 -0.24 1.56
C LEU A 146 -16.16 0.32 2.51
N LEU A 147 -14.92 0.50 2.05
CA LEU A 147 -13.85 1.03 2.89
C LEU A 147 -14.10 2.47 3.33
N LYS A 148 -14.76 3.28 2.50
CA LYS A 148 -15.21 4.64 2.85
C LYS A 148 -16.24 4.63 3.95
N SER A 149 -17.28 3.75 3.87
CA SER A 149 -18.30 3.60 4.92
C SER A 149 -17.70 3.16 6.26
N LEU A 150 -16.64 2.36 6.23
CA LEU A 150 -15.86 1.95 7.40
C LEU A 150 -14.86 3.02 7.88
N LYS A 151 -14.80 4.18 7.25
CA LYS A 151 -13.84 5.27 7.51
C LYS A 151 -12.36 4.84 7.37
N VAL A 152 -12.09 3.83 6.57
CA VAL A 152 -10.74 3.26 6.31
C VAL A 152 -10.07 3.91 5.12
N SER A 153 -10.82 4.26 4.08
CA SER A 153 -10.27 4.92 2.88
C SER A 153 -10.57 6.41 2.84
N LYS A 154 -9.64 7.16 2.24
CA LYS A 154 -9.75 8.60 1.99
C LYS A 154 -9.25 8.91 0.58
N LYS A 155 -10.04 9.67 -0.17
CA LYS A 155 -9.64 10.21 -1.48
C LYS A 155 -8.77 11.45 -1.30
N ILE A 156 -7.73 11.56 -2.11
CA ILE A 156 -6.81 12.71 -2.16
C ILE A 156 -6.63 13.18 -3.60
N LYS A 157 -6.25 14.43 -3.76
CA LYS A 157 -6.00 15.06 -5.07
C LYS A 157 -4.61 15.70 -5.16
N THR A 158 -4.02 16.07 -4.04
CA THR A 158 -2.74 16.78 -3.99
C THR A 158 -1.74 16.08 -3.04
N PRO A 159 -0.42 16.29 -3.23
CA PRO A 159 0.60 15.79 -2.31
C PRO A 159 0.40 16.30 -0.87
N ASN A 160 -0.05 17.53 -0.69
CA ASN A 160 -0.32 18.12 0.63
C ASN A 160 -1.52 17.43 1.32
N GLU A 161 -2.60 17.13 0.59
CA GLU A 161 -3.71 16.34 1.11
C GLU A 161 -3.24 14.93 1.50
N LEU A 162 -2.42 14.28 0.66
CA LEU A 162 -1.81 12.99 1.00
C LEU A 162 -1.03 13.08 2.29
N ALA A 163 -0.13 14.05 2.42
CA ALA A 163 0.67 14.26 3.62
C ALA A 163 -0.20 14.46 4.88
N SER A 164 -1.24 15.29 4.80
CA SER A 164 -2.12 15.61 5.94
C SER A 164 -2.92 14.41 6.46
N LEU A 165 -3.17 13.41 5.60
CA LEU A 165 -3.99 12.25 5.92
C LEU A 165 -3.19 11.02 6.32
N ILE A 166 -1.86 11.02 6.18
CA ILE A 166 -1.01 9.92 6.62
C ILE A 166 -1.00 9.83 8.15
N ILE A 167 -1.21 8.62 8.66
CA ILE A 167 -1.15 8.30 10.10
C ILE A 167 -0.08 7.21 10.35
N PHE A 168 0.46 7.21 11.56
CA PHE A 168 1.49 6.27 11.99
C PHE A 168 1.02 5.29 13.07
N LYS A 169 -0.31 5.22 13.30
CA LYS A 169 -0.93 4.25 14.22
C LYS A 169 -1.96 3.40 13.47
N LYS A 170 -1.79 2.08 13.51
CA LYS A 170 -2.72 1.13 12.90
C LYS A 170 -4.01 1.00 13.66
N ASN A 171 -5.10 0.77 12.93
CA ASN A 171 -6.37 0.35 13.52
C ASN A 171 -6.54 -1.19 13.36
N LYS A 172 -6.01 -1.94 14.34
CA LYS A 172 -6.07 -3.40 14.32
C LYS A 172 -7.50 -3.95 14.31
N ASN A 173 -8.42 -3.29 15.01
CA ASN A 173 -9.83 -3.73 15.08
C ASN A 173 -10.50 -3.66 13.71
N ILE A 174 -10.23 -2.62 12.94
CA ILE A 174 -10.71 -2.48 11.57
C ILE A 174 -10.13 -3.58 10.67
N GLY A 175 -8.84 -3.89 10.80
CA GLY A 175 -8.22 -4.96 10.03
C GLY A 175 -8.90 -6.31 10.26
N VAL A 176 -9.19 -6.66 11.51
CA VAL A 176 -9.94 -7.87 11.88
C VAL A 176 -11.36 -7.84 11.29
N LYS A 177 -12.07 -6.70 11.38
CA LYS A 177 -13.43 -6.55 10.81
C LYS A 177 -13.44 -6.79 9.30
N ILE A 178 -12.48 -6.20 8.57
CA ILE A 178 -12.36 -6.37 7.11
C ILE A 178 -12.06 -7.83 6.75
N LYS A 179 -11.19 -8.51 7.51
CA LYS A 179 -10.91 -9.93 7.31
C LYS A 179 -12.18 -10.77 7.47
N LYS A 180 -12.95 -10.57 8.54
CA LYS A 180 -14.22 -11.28 8.79
C LYS A 180 -15.26 -11.03 7.68
N ILE A 181 -15.37 -9.81 7.16
CA ILE A 181 -16.26 -9.49 6.03
C ILE A 181 -15.84 -10.30 4.79
N GLY A 182 -14.53 -10.33 4.47
CA GLY A 182 -14.02 -11.12 3.35
C GLY A 182 -14.29 -12.62 3.49
N GLU A 183 -14.10 -13.18 4.68
CA GLU A 183 -14.41 -14.60 4.98
C GLU A 183 -15.90 -14.91 4.83
N LYS A 184 -16.78 -13.99 5.26
CA LYS A 184 -18.25 -14.15 5.10
C LYS A 184 -18.66 -14.13 3.63
N ILE A 185 -18.10 -13.21 2.83
CA ILE A 185 -18.37 -13.14 1.40
C ILE A 185 -17.92 -14.43 0.71
N LEU A 186 -16.68 -14.88 0.99
CA LEU A 186 -16.14 -16.11 0.40
C LEU A 186 -17.03 -17.34 0.71
N LYS A 187 -17.43 -17.50 1.98
CA LYS A 187 -18.33 -18.61 2.38
C LYS A 187 -19.66 -18.57 1.64
N LYS A 188 -20.25 -17.35 1.46
CA LYS A 188 -21.49 -17.20 0.71
C LYS A 188 -21.32 -17.59 -0.75
N THR A 189 -20.26 -17.12 -1.39
CA THR A 189 -19.95 -17.43 -2.80
C THR A 189 -19.74 -18.93 -3.01
N ILE A 190 -18.97 -19.60 -2.13
CA ILE A 190 -18.78 -21.06 -2.21
C ILE A 190 -20.11 -21.77 -2.11
N LYS A 191 -20.97 -21.43 -1.14
CA LYS A 191 -22.30 -22.04 -0.99
C LYS A 191 -23.17 -21.85 -2.22
N GLU A 192 -23.14 -20.67 -2.85
CA GLU A 192 -23.87 -20.41 -4.09
C GLU A 192 -23.36 -21.26 -5.25
N LEU A 193 -22.04 -21.41 -5.39
CA LEU A 193 -21.42 -22.29 -6.38
C LEU A 193 -21.78 -23.77 -6.16
N ASP A 194 -21.70 -24.25 -4.93
CA ASP A 194 -22.10 -25.62 -4.58
C ASP A 194 -23.57 -25.89 -4.93
N ASN A 195 -24.45 -24.93 -4.66
CA ASN A 195 -25.86 -25.04 -5.03
C ASN A 195 -26.08 -25.10 -6.55
N LEU A 196 -25.34 -24.28 -7.32
CA LEU A 196 -25.41 -24.31 -8.79
C LEU A 196 -24.94 -25.65 -9.34
N ILE A 197 -23.80 -26.14 -8.86
CA ILE A 197 -23.25 -27.45 -9.26
C ILE A 197 -24.25 -28.57 -8.96
N ASN A 198 -24.77 -28.64 -7.72
CA ASN A 198 -25.73 -29.67 -7.33
C ASN A 198 -27.04 -29.62 -8.12
N ASN A 199 -27.48 -28.44 -8.56
CA ASN A 199 -28.69 -28.30 -9.38
C ASN A 199 -28.46 -28.75 -10.83
N GLU A 200 -27.28 -28.57 -11.37
CA GLU A 200 -26.93 -29.07 -12.72
C GLU A 200 -26.80 -30.61 -12.74
N PHE A 201 -26.17 -31.20 -11.72
CA PHE A 201 -26.06 -32.67 -11.61
C PHE A 201 -27.39 -33.37 -11.32
N LYS A 202 -28.45 -32.67 -10.86
CA LYS A 202 -29.78 -33.24 -10.68
C LYS A 202 -30.67 -33.18 -11.94
N LYS A 203 -30.21 -32.47 -12.98
CA LYS A 203 -30.93 -32.39 -14.28
C LYS A 203 -30.43 -33.38 -15.31
N THR A 204 -29.35 -34.11 -15.02
CA THR A 204 -28.81 -35.24 -15.76
C THR A 204 -29.19 -36.52 -15.11
#